data_eecad8cb46e557553cdd51b82c75ba49
#
_entry.id   eecad8cb46e557553cdd51b82c75ba49
#
_cell.length_a   1.000
_cell.length_b   1.000
_cell.length_c   1.000
_cell.angle_alpha   90.00
_cell.angle_beta   90.00
_cell.angle_gamma   90.00
#
_symmetry.space_group_name_H-M   'P 1'
#
loop_
_entity.id
_entity.type
_entity.pdbx_description
1 polymer ?
#
loop_
_entity_poly.entity_id
_entity_poly.type
_entity_poly.pdbx_seq_one_letter_code
_entity_poly.pdbx_strand_id
1 'polypeptide(L)'
;MKPTYYLKQNGALTINYAYTQDNVTIYSDLIKLKIALDNGEVLGMETTGYLNNHTERDIKSPKISKSQAKASLNKNLEIMSEGLAIIPTEWKTEIYCYEFKGKVDDTDFLVYVNSDTGKEENILVIIDTPNGILTQ
;
A
#
# COMPACT_ATOMS: atom_id res chain seq x y z
N MET A 1 7.17 -9.82 4.01
CA MET A 1 5.91 -9.38 3.39
C MET A 1 5.06 -8.63 4.39
N LYS A 2 4.37 -7.61 3.94
CA LYS A 2 3.55 -6.74 4.80
C LYS A 2 2.07 -6.91 4.46
N PRO A 3 1.18 -7.22 5.44
CA PRO A 3 -0.26 -7.23 5.18
C PRO A 3 -0.73 -5.80 4.90
N THR A 4 -1.54 -5.62 3.86
CA THR A 4 -2.00 -4.29 3.44
C THR A 4 -3.47 -4.07 3.76
N TYR A 5 -4.32 -4.98 3.36
CA TYR A 5 -5.75 -4.93 3.71
C TYR A 5 -6.35 -6.32 3.72
N TYR A 6 -7.54 -6.44 4.29
CA TYR A 6 -8.22 -7.71 4.41
C TYR A 6 -9.72 -7.55 4.19
N LEU A 7 -10.38 -8.65 3.82
CA LEU A 7 -11.82 -8.69 3.64
C LEU A 7 -12.37 -10.01 4.19
N LYS A 8 -13.40 -9.91 5.03
CA LYS A 8 -14.17 -11.06 5.52
C LYS A 8 -15.43 -11.19 4.69
N GLN A 9 -15.62 -12.33 4.07
CA GLN A 9 -16.78 -12.58 3.21
C GLN A 9 -17.08 -14.06 3.12
N ASN A 10 -18.34 -14.44 3.27
CA ASN A 10 -18.80 -15.83 3.12
C ASN A 10 -18.02 -16.84 3.98
N GLY A 11 -17.71 -16.49 5.23
CA GLY A 11 -17.01 -17.39 6.14
C GLY A 11 -15.53 -17.52 5.88
N ALA A 12 -14.95 -16.68 5.04
CA ALA A 12 -13.53 -16.67 4.71
C ALA A 12 -12.92 -15.30 4.93
N LEU A 13 -11.62 -15.29 5.24
CA LEU A 13 -10.80 -14.09 5.34
C LEU A 13 -9.81 -14.06 4.18
N THR A 14 -9.84 -13.02 3.39
CA THR A 14 -8.83 -12.78 2.35
C THR A 14 -7.89 -11.68 2.83
N ILE A 15 -6.61 -11.97 2.88
CA ILE A 15 -5.57 -11.02 3.28
C ILE A 15 -4.68 -10.75 2.07
N ASN A 16 -4.43 -9.46 1.80
CA ASN A 16 -3.46 -9.06 0.79
C ASN A 16 -2.12 -8.76 1.45
N TYR A 17 -1.06 -9.34 0.91
CA TYR A 17 0.32 -9.10 1.34
C TYR A 17 1.08 -8.44 0.21
N ALA A 18 1.82 -7.39 0.53
CA ALA A 18 2.76 -6.76 -0.40
C ALA A 18 4.18 -7.15 -0.04
N TYR A 19 5.00 -7.45 -1.04
CA TYR A 19 6.41 -7.73 -0.84
C TYR A 19 7.13 -6.47 -0.35
N THR A 20 8.09 -6.64 0.55
CA THR A 20 8.93 -5.54 1.02
C THR A 20 10.39 -5.84 0.70
N GLN A 21 11.10 -4.81 0.22
CA GLN A 21 12.53 -4.85 -0.04
C GLN A 21 13.16 -3.59 0.56
N ASP A 22 14.15 -3.75 1.43
CA ASP A 22 14.85 -2.63 2.09
C ASP A 22 13.89 -1.64 2.78
N ASN A 23 12.84 -2.16 3.44
CA ASN A 23 11.76 -1.40 4.09
C ASN A 23 10.87 -0.60 3.12
N VAL A 24 10.94 -0.88 1.84
CA VAL A 24 10.05 -0.30 0.83
C VAL A 24 8.94 -1.29 0.52
N THR A 25 7.68 -0.87 0.63
CA THR A 25 6.52 -1.70 0.29
C THR A 25 6.28 -1.65 -1.20
N ILE A 26 6.24 -2.82 -1.86
CA ILE A 26 6.11 -2.92 -3.31
C ILE A 26 4.72 -3.41 -3.65
N TYR A 27 3.85 -2.48 -4.04
CA TYR A 27 2.44 -2.80 -4.29
C TYR A 27 2.19 -3.50 -5.62
N SER A 28 3.18 -3.60 -6.50
CA SER A 28 3.08 -4.42 -7.72
C SER A 28 3.19 -5.92 -7.41
N ASP A 29 3.82 -6.27 -6.30
CA ASP A 29 4.14 -7.65 -5.92
C ASP A 29 3.18 -8.12 -4.82
N LEU A 30 1.93 -8.39 -5.18
CA LEU A 30 0.89 -8.77 -4.23
C LEU A 30 0.64 -10.26 -4.20
N ILE A 31 0.43 -10.79 -3.01
CA ILE A 31 -0.05 -12.15 -2.76
C ILE A 31 -1.34 -12.07 -1.95
N LYS A 32 -2.36 -12.80 -2.37
CA LYS A 32 -3.62 -12.92 -1.64
C LYS A 32 -3.71 -14.29 -0.99
N LEU A 33 -4.04 -14.32 0.29
CA LEU A 33 -4.23 -15.55 1.06
C LEU A 33 -5.67 -15.62 1.55
N LYS A 34 -6.34 -16.74 1.28
CA LYS A 34 -7.72 -16.96 1.71
C LYS A 34 -7.76 -18.03 2.80
N ILE A 35 -8.35 -17.71 3.93
CA ILE A 35 -8.39 -18.55 5.12
C ILE A 35 -9.84 -18.77 5.56
N ALA A 36 -10.19 -20.01 5.90
CA ALA A 36 -11.49 -20.32 6.47
C ALA A 36 -11.57 -19.77 7.90
N LEU A 37 -12.67 -19.06 8.23
CA LEU A 37 -12.83 -18.45 9.55
C LEU A 37 -13.23 -19.47 10.65
N ASP A 38 -13.76 -20.63 10.26
CA ASP A 38 -14.22 -21.64 11.23
C ASP A 38 -13.08 -22.48 11.80
N ASN A 39 -12.05 -22.81 11.01
CA ASN A 39 -10.97 -23.69 11.44
C ASN A 39 -9.55 -23.17 11.12
N GLY A 40 -9.42 -22.01 10.48
CA GLY A 40 -8.12 -21.43 10.12
C GLY A 40 -7.43 -22.12 8.95
N GLU A 41 -8.12 -23.02 8.24
CA GLU A 41 -7.54 -23.72 7.11
C GLU A 41 -7.33 -22.80 5.92
N VAL A 42 -6.19 -22.94 5.23
CA VAL A 42 -5.89 -22.20 4.02
C VAL A 42 -6.74 -22.72 2.87
N LEU A 43 -7.66 -21.90 2.34
CA LEU A 43 -8.54 -22.28 1.24
C LEU A 43 -7.93 -22.00 -0.13
N GLY A 44 -7.02 -21.05 -0.22
CA GLY A 44 -6.38 -20.71 -1.47
C GLY A 44 -5.33 -19.63 -1.32
N MET A 45 -4.49 -19.51 -2.36
CA MET A 45 -3.47 -18.48 -2.46
C MET A 45 -3.40 -18.01 -3.89
N GLU A 46 -3.48 -16.70 -4.11
CA GLU A 46 -3.29 -16.11 -5.43
C GLU A 46 -1.97 -15.36 -5.45
N THR A 47 -1.07 -15.77 -6.35
CA THR A 47 0.27 -15.22 -6.45
C THR A 47 0.55 -14.58 -7.81
N THR A 48 -0.46 -14.42 -8.66
CA THR A 48 -0.32 -13.93 -10.02
C THR A 48 0.37 -12.56 -10.08
N GLY A 49 -0.02 -11.63 -9.21
CA GLY A 49 0.61 -10.31 -9.14
C GLY A 49 2.09 -10.42 -8.80
N TYR A 50 2.42 -11.20 -7.79
CA TYR A 50 3.80 -11.43 -7.39
C TYR A 50 4.63 -12.09 -8.51
N LEU A 51 4.12 -13.20 -9.06
CA LEU A 51 4.86 -13.95 -10.09
C LEU A 51 5.08 -13.16 -11.38
N ASN A 52 4.11 -12.32 -11.76
CA ASN A 52 4.22 -11.55 -12.99
C ASN A 52 5.06 -10.28 -12.84
N ASN A 53 5.11 -9.70 -11.65
CA ASN A 53 5.72 -8.39 -11.45
C ASN A 53 6.98 -8.42 -10.59
N HIS A 54 7.20 -9.52 -9.84
CA HIS A 54 8.31 -9.57 -8.91
C HIS A 54 9.65 -9.62 -9.63
N THR A 55 10.50 -8.68 -9.29
CA THR A 55 11.91 -8.66 -9.66
C THR A 55 12.67 -8.01 -8.50
N GLU A 56 13.93 -8.34 -8.37
CA GLU A 56 14.78 -7.64 -7.43
C GLU A 56 15.06 -6.24 -8.00
N ARG A 57 14.72 -5.20 -7.23
CA ARG A 57 14.81 -3.82 -7.68
C ARG A 57 16.05 -3.15 -7.11
N ASP A 58 16.68 -2.30 -7.90
CA ASP A 58 17.76 -1.43 -7.45
C ASP A 58 17.12 -0.18 -6.82
N ILE A 59 16.83 -0.26 -5.52
CA ILE A 59 16.17 0.83 -4.79
C ILE A 59 17.23 1.77 -4.27
N LYS A 60 17.23 2.99 -4.81
CA LYS A 60 18.15 4.06 -4.40
C LYS A 60 17.50 4.93 -3.33
N SER A 61 18.32 5.74 -2.67
CA SER A 61 17.79 6.74 -1.75
C SER A 61 16.93 7.75 -2.49
N PRO A 62 15.81 8.20 -1.89
CA PRO A 62 14.99 9.23 -2.50
C PRO A 62 15.78 10.50 -2.78
N LYS A 63 15.45 11.20 -3.88
CA LYS A 63 16.12 12.46 -4.25
C LYS A 63 15.70 13.61 -3.36
N ILE A 64 14.47 13.61 -2.88
CA ILE A 64 13.98 14.62 -1.94
C ILE A 64 13.89 14.02 -0.53
N SER A 65 13.97 14.86 0.48
CA SER A 65 13.82 14.43 1.87
C SER A 65 12.35 14.19 2.21
N LYS A 66 12.13 13.46 3.29
CA LYS A 66 10.77 13.25 3.85
C LYS A 66 10.10 14.58 4.18
N SER A 67 10.85 15.55 4.72
CA SER A 67 10.34 16.87 5.05
C SER A 67 9.88 17.62 3.80
N GLN A 68 10.63 17.52 2.71
CA GLN A 68 10.23 18.11 1.42
C GLN A 68 8.97 17.47 0.86
N ALA A 69 8.85 16.14 0.98
CA ALA A 69 7.64 15.43 0.55
C ALA A 69 6.43 15.84 1.38
N LYS A 70 6.58 16.00 2.71
CA LYS A 70 5.52 16.47 3.60
C LYS A 70 5.02 17.86 3.24
N ALA A 71 5.89 18.71 2.73
CA ALA A 71 5.53 20.09 2.37
C ALA A 71 4.49 20.15 1.25
N SER A 72 4.36 19.11 0.43
CA SER A 72 3.35 19.04 -0.62
C SER A 72 1.99 18.52 -0.15
N LEU A 73 1.89 18.07 1.09
CA LEU A 73 0.64 17.53 1.65
C LEU A 73 -0.30 18.66 2.08
N ASN A 74 -1.61 18.33 2.10
CA ASN A 74 -2.62 19.22 2.65
C ASN A 74 -2.32 19.51 4.12
N LYS A 75 -2.35 20.77 4.52
CA LYS A 75 -2.07 21.20 5.89
C LYS A 75 -3.06 20.64 6.91
N ASN A 76 -4.27 20.30 6.48
CA ASN A 76 -5.29 19.73 7.34
C ASN A 76 -5.13 18.23 7.57
N LEU A 77 -4.19 17.59 6.86
CA LEU A 77 -3.91 16.17 7.00
C LEU A 77 -3.07 15.92 8.25
N GLU A 78 -3.64 15.21 9.22
CA GLU A 78 -2.90 14.74 10.39
C GLU A 78 -2.16 13.46 10.01
N ILE A 79 -0.83 13.51 9.97
CA ILE A 79 -0.02 12.36 9.55
C ILE A 79 0.11 11.37 10.69
N MET A 80 -0.35 10.13 10.45
CA MET A 80 -0.33 9.05 11.44
C MET A 80 0.87 8.13 11.26
N SER A 81 1.29 7.91 10.02
CA SER A 81 2.46 7.09 9.70
C SER A 81 3.04 7.50 8.36
N GLU A 82 4.30 7.11 8.13
CA GLU A 82 5.02 7.43 6.91
C GLU A 82 6.00 6.33 6.57
N GLY A 83 6.27 6.15 5.29
CA GLY A 83 7.18 5.13 4.79
C GLY A 83 7.47 5.32 3.32
N LEU A 84 8.17 4.36 2.74
CA LEU A 84 8.50 4.32 1.33
C LEU A 84 7.72 3.21 0.64
N ALA A 85 7.31 3.46 -0.60
CA ALA A 85 6.56 2.49 -1.38
C ALA A 85 6.88 2.62 -2.87
N ILE A 86 6.72 1.51 -3.58
CA ILE A 86 6.70 1.49 -5.04
C ILE A 86 5.27 1.15 -5.45
N ILE A 87 4.66 2.02 -6.25
CA ILE A 87 3.29 1.84 -6.71
C ILE A 87 3.25 1.62 -8.23
N PRO A 88 2.36 0.74 -8.72
CA PRO A 88 2.19 0.56 -10.16
C PRO A 88 1.44 1.74 -10.77
N THR A 89 1.70 2.01 -12.04
CA THR A 89 0.97 3.01 -12.83
C THR A 89 0.09 2.31 -13.86
N GLU A 90 -0.80 3.08 -14.52
CA GLU A 90 -1.63 2.57 -15.60
C GLU A 90 -0.82 2.11 -16.83
N TRP A 91 0.39 2.60 -16.96
CA TRP A 91 1.25 2.32 -18.10
C TRP A 91 2.20 1.13 -17.89
N LYS A 92 1.94 0.28 -16.90
CA LYS A 92 2.80 -0.86 -16.53
C LYS A 92 4.21 -0.44 -16.10
N THR A 93 4.34 0.77 -15.60
CA THR A 93 5.56 1.28 -14.95
C THR A 93 5.35 1.35 -13.45
N GLU A 94 6.40 1.71 -12.72
CA GLU A 94 6.35 1.85 -11.27
C GLU A 94 6.87 3.23 -10.85
N ILE A 95 6.32 3.78 -9.77
CA ILE A 95 6.77 5.04 -9.21
C ILE A 95 7.25 4.80 -7.77
N TYR A 96 8.44 5.28 -7.46
CA TYR A 96 9.00 5.26 -6.12
C TYR A 96 8.50 6.49 -5.36
N CYS A 97 7.77 6.26 -4.25
CA CYS A 97 7.06 7.30 -3.53
C CYS A 97 7.34 7.26 -2.03
N TYR A 98 7.12 8.40 -1.37
CA TYR A 98 6.79 8.41 0.05
C TYR A 98 5.31 8.11 0.21
N GLU A 99 4.99 7.19 1.12
CA GLU A 99 3.63 6.85 1.49
C GLU A 99 3.30 7.48 2.84
N PHE A 100 2.27 8.31 2.87
CA PHE A 100 1.79 8.92 4.11
C PHE A 100 0.38 8.42 4.42
N LYS A 101 0.20 7.93 5.62
CA LYS A 101 -1.14 7.63 6.14
C LYS A 101 -1.54 8.78 7.05
N GLY A 102 -2.68 9.38 6.78
CA GLY A 102 -3.14 10.51 7.54
C GLY A 102 -4.66 10.56 7.64
N LYS A 103 -5.14 11.51 8.43
CA LYS A 103 -6.56 11.70 8.70
C LYS A 103 -6.93 13.16 8.46
N VAL A 104 -8.05 13.37 7.76
CA VAL A 104 -8.71 14.67 7.63
C VAL A 104 -10.14 14.48 8.14
N ASP A 105 -10.52 15.23 9.17
CA ASP A 105 -11.75 15.01 9.92
C ASP A 105 -11.79 13.56 10.43
N ASP A 106 -12.77 12.74 10.09
CA ASP A 106 -12.82 11.35 10.51
C ASP A 106 -12.50 10.36 9.38
N THR A 107 -11.91 10.84 8.29
CA THR A 107 -11.59 10.02 7.12
C THR A 107 -10.09 9.80 7.02
N ASP A 108 -9.68 8.53 6.90
CA ASP A 108 -8.28 8.15 6.73
C ASP A 108 -7.93 8.09 5.25
N PHE A 109 -6.73 8.56 4.93
CA PHE A 109 -6.21 8.60 3.56
C PHE A 109 -4.81 8.02 3.50
N LEU A 110 -4.48 7.43 2.34
CA LEU A 110 -3.11 7.15 1.93
C LEU A 110 -2.74 8.12 0.81
N VAL A 111 -1.65 8.84 0.98
CA VAL A 111 -1.15 9.81 0.00
C VAL A 111 0.23 9.38 -0.46
N TYR A 112 0.44 9.35 -1.76
CA TYR A 112 1.71 8.96 -2.38
C TYR A 112 2.35 10.17 -3.03
N VAL A 113 3.56 10.51 -2.60
CA VAL A 113 4.32 11.65 -3.10
C VAL A 113 5.58 11.14 -3.79
N ASN A 114 5.79 11.54 -5.05
CA ASN A 114 6.95 11.13 -5.84
C ASN A 114 8.25 11.47 -5.09
N SER A 115 9.10 10.47 -4.91
CA SER A 115 10.35 10.63 -4.15
C SER A 115 11.42 11.45 -4.87
N ASP A 116 11.24 11.71 -6.16
CA ASP A 116 12.18 12.49 -6.96
C ASP A 116 11.74 13.94 -7.14
N THR A 117 10.43 14.16 -7.32
CA THR A 117 9.88 15.46 -7.72
C THR A 117 9.10 16.16 -6.61
N GLY A 118 8.62 15.41 -5.60
CA GLY A 118 7.73 15.93 -4.58
C GLY A 118 6.29 16.10 -5.03
N LYS A 119 5.96 15.64 -6.22
CA LYS A 119 4.61 15.73 -6.76
C LYS A 119 3.72 14.66 -6.15
N GLU A 120 2.50 15.04 -5.78
CA GLU A 120 1.49 14.09 -5.33
C GLU A 120 1.02 13.24 -6.51
N GLU A 121 1.20 11.91 -6.40
CA GLU A 121 0.90 10.98 -7.49
C GLU A 121 -0.45 10.29 -7.32
N ASN A 122 -0.86 10.00 -6.09
CA ASN A 122 -2.12 9.31 -5.84
C ASN A 122 -2.61 9.57 -4.42
N ILE A 123 -3.93 9.53 -4.25
CA ILE A 123 -4.61 9.61 -2.96
C ILE A 123 -5.63 8.49 -2.92
N LEU A 124 -5.58 7.67 -1.88
CA LEU A 124 -6.56 6.61 -1.66
C LEU A 124 -7.30 6.87 -0.35
N VAL A 125 -8.61 6.65 -0.37
CA VAL A 125 -9.43 6.69 0.85
C VAL A 125 -9.40 5.31 1.48
N ILE A 126 -9.16 5.26 2.80
CA ILE A 126 -9.24 4.01 3.56
C ILE A 126 -10.66 3.85 4.07
N ILE A 127 -11.31 2.76 3.69
CA ILE A 127 -12.66 2.43 4.12
C ILE A 127 -12.56 1.31 5.14
N ASP A 128 -12.93 1.63 6.39
CA ASP A 128 -12.99 0.65 7.47
C ASP A 128 -14.44 0.20 7.63
N THR A 129 -14.68 -1.07 7.38
CA THR A 129 -16.00 -1.68 7.47
C THR A 129 -15.98 -2.83 8.47
N PRO A 130 -17.16 -3.28 8.97
CA PRO A 130 -17.21 -4.47 9.84
C PRO A 130 -16.62 -5.73 9.20
N ASN A 131 -16.56 -5.78 7.86
CA ASN A 131 -16.06 -6.93 7.11
C ASN A 131 -14.58 -6.81 6.71
N GLY A 132 -13.97 -5.64 6.87
CA GLY A 132 -12.57 -5.47 6.52
C GLY A 132 -12.18 -4.03 6.23
N ILE A 133 -10.92 -3.85 5.86
CA ILE A 133 -10.32 -2.56 5.51
C ILE A 133 -10.00 -2.58 4.02
N LEU A 134 -10.54 -1.60 3.29
CA LEU A 134 -10.37 -1.45 1.85
C LEU A 134 -9.79 -0.08 1.53
N THR A 135 -9.18 0.04 0.34
CA THR A 135 -8.71 1.33 -0.19
C THR A 135 -9.36 1.62 -1.54
N GLN A 136 -9.65 2.88 -1.78
CA GLN A 136 -10.17 3.37 -3.05
C GLN A 136 -9.38 4.56 -3.55
#